data_9b55c3a2bfecc5ca13bc52bdaa5e4db2
#
_entry.id   9b55c3a2bfecc5ca13bc52bdaa5e4db2
#
_cell.length_a   1.000
_cell.length_b   1.000
_cell.length_c   1.000
_cell.angle_alpha   90.00
_cell.angle_beta   90.00
_cell.angle_gamma   90.00
#
_symmetry.space_group_name_H-M   'P 1'
#
loop_
_entity.id
_entity.type
_entity.pdbx_description
1 polymer ?
#
loop_
_entity_poly.entity_id
_entity_poly.type
_entity_poly.pdbx_seq_one_letter_code
_entity_poly.pdbx_strand_id
1 'polypeptide(L)'
;ENGGQKQKEDTNSEEDSETPVQEIPDVEVTVSGEDADAQAARELEEKIEDGEVMMFSGAENTFTARETVHLEKGETIYYPSYIGNYLTCWFTVKGKIAYCLESHRSSPPSGDYVAQVLDSNKNLQKVLYYGYGGAGDITGSYLSGKSAEEKYVYTHIAASYAYAGEAGFTGCKYEDLVKAGVIAYIDHLFAMEEPPKGEISLSKTSVKAVRDGNVQKTPDITLSGDHRNYISVNVPKDITIYNKTKGTSAENGALKIYGGDTFYLTAPMLHTGTYSSGELHGSVGETWRTLVLSTGNSNQDIGVFESEKANPVSFTVDWLEMTRIELLKKDADTKNPLDGAVYGIYTD
;
A
#
# COMPACT_ATOMS: atom_id res chain seq x y z
N GLU A 1 -50.66 -60.17 4.50
CA GLU A 1 -50.45 -60.08 3.04
C GLU A 1 -49.71 -58.79 2.70
N ASN A 2 -48.56 -59.02 2.14
CA ASN A 2 -47.79 -58.16 1.20
C ASN A 2 -47.18 -56.90 1.75
N GLY A 3 -45.99 -56.64 1.61
CA GLY A 3 -44.93 -57.07 0.69
C GLY A 3 -43.89 -56.02 0.79
N GLY A 4 -42.72 -56.33 1.34
CA GLY A 4 -41.66 -55.38 1.51
C GLY A 4 -40.99 -54.99 0.20
N GLN A 5 -40.59 -53.78 0.08
CA GLN A 5 -39.47 -53.40 -0.78
C GLN A 5 -38.54 -52.49 -0.01
N LYS A 6 -37.31 -53.01 0.16
CA LYS A 6 -36.15 -52.25 0.63
C LYS A 6 -35.74 -51.27 -0.44
N GLN A 7 -35.74 -49.98 -0.12
CA GLN A 7 -34.99 -48.96 -0.84
C GLN A 7 -33.56 -48.91 -0.30
N LYS A 8 -32.62 -49.11 -1.18
CA LYS A 8 -31.18 -48.86 -0.97
C LYS A 8 -30.96 -47.32 -0.92
N GLU A 9 -30.39 -46.86 0.16
CA GLU A 9 -29.77 -45.55 0.20
C GLU A 9 -28.46 -45.57 -0.61
N ASP A 10 -28.45 -44.89 -1.74
CA ASP A 10 -27.23 -44.52 -2.43
C ASP A 10 -26.67 -43.27 -1.77
N THR A 11 -25.58 -43.42 -1.03
CA THR A 11 -24.75 -42.34 -0.57
C THR A 11 -23.91 -41.83 -1.73
N ASN A 12 -24.32 -40.74 -2.33
CA ASN A 12 -23.53 -40.00 -3.31
C ASN A 12 -22.58 -39.09 -2.55
N SER A 13 -21.32 -39.49 -2.45
CA SER A 13 -20.24 -38.60 -2.00
C SER A 13 -19.89 -37.69 -3.17
N GLU A 14 -20.28 -36.44 -3.09
CA GLU A 14 -19.72 -35.37 -3.95
C GLU A 14 -18.27 -35.14 -3.55
N GLU A 15 -17.37 -35.63 -4.39
CA GLU A 15 -15.98 -35.21 -4.40
C GLU A 15 -15.92 -33.76 -4.90
N ASP A 16 -15.68 -32.84 -3.98
CA ASP A 16 -15.24 -31.46 -4.29
C ASP A 16 -13.89 -31.55 -5.01
N SER A 17 -13.93 -31.44 -6.34
CA SER A 17 -12.72 -31.27 -7.13
C SER A 17 -12.29 -29.80 -7.04
N GLU A 18 -11.51 -29.48 -6.04
CA GLU A 18 -10.72 -28.24 -6.05
C GLU A 18 -9.76 -28.29 -7.24
N THR A 19 -10.06 -27.51 -8.25
CA THR A 19 -9.15 -27.22 -9.35
C THR A 19 -7.98 -26.42 -8.75
N PRO A 20 -6.73 -26.88 -8.87
CA PRO A 20 -5.61 -26.10 -8.37
C PRO A 20 -5.52 -24.80 -9.15
N VAL A 21 -5.59 -23.66 -8.43
CA VAL A 21 -5.24 -22.36 -8.95
C VAL A 21 -3.77 -22.44 -9.37
N GLN A 22 -3.52 -22.44 -10.67
CA GLN A 22 -2.17 -22.31 -11.20
C GLN A 22 -1.67 -20.92 -10.82
N GLU A 23 -0.72 -20.87 -9.90
CA GLU A 23 0.12 -19.69 -9.73
C GLU A 23 0.82 -19.41 -11.06
N ILE A 24 0.47 -18.30 -11.70
CA ILE A 24 1.17 -17.83 -12.90
C ILE A 24 2.52 -17.30 -12.40
N PRO A 25 3.65 -17.86 -12.85
CA PRO A 25 4.95 -17.37 -12.44
C PRO A 25 5.13 -15.92 -12.89
N ASP A 26 5.68 -15.08 -12.03
CA ASP A 26 6.14 -13.74 -12.37
C ASP A 26 7.13 -13.83 -13.53
N VAL A 27 6.68 -13.46 -14.71
CA VAL A 27 7.52 -13.41 -15.91
C VAL A 27 8.04 -11.97 -15.99
N GLU A 28 9.29 -11.77 -15.62
CA GLU A 28 10.04 -10.57 -16.05
C GLU A 28 10.16 -10.61 -17.58
N VAL A 29 9.32 -9.81 -18.24
CA VAL A 29 9.43 -9.62 -19.68
C VAL A 29 10.41 -8.48 -19.90
N THR A 30 11.68 -8.79 -20.06
CA THR A 30 12.62 -7.92 -20.74
C THR A 30 12.25 -7.93 -22.20
N VAL A 31 11.60 -6.88 -22.68
CA VAL A 31 11.27 -6.73 -24.10
C VAL A 31 12.55 -6.42 -24.86
N SER A 32 13.22 -7.46 -25.34
CA SER A 32 14.19 -7.38 -26.40
C SER A 32 13.47 -7.76 -27.71
N GLY A 33 12.79 -6.80 -28.31
CA GLY A 33 12.15 -6.98 -29.60
C GLY A 33 12.71 -5.96 -30.59
N GLU A 34 13.44 -6.43 -31.60
CA GLU A 34 13.74 -5.65 -32.80
C GLU A 34 12.48 -5.59 -33.66
N ASP A 35 11.49 -4.79 -33.25
CA ASP A 35 10.24 -4.59 -33.98
C ASP A 35 9.92 -3.08 -34.08
N ALA A 36 8.76 -2.72 -34.59
CA ALA A 36 8.32 -1.34 -34.87
C ALA A 36 8.59 -0.33 -33.73
N ASP A 37 8.69 -0.79 -32.49
CA ASP A 37 9.07 0.03 -31.33
C ASP A 37 10.52 0.50 -31.38
N ALA A 38 11.43 -0.31 -31.95
CA ALA A 38 12.83 0.07 -32.14
C ALA A 38 12.97 1.12 -33.26
N GLN A 39 12.07 1.10 -34.23
CA GLN A 39 12.05 2.11 -35.31
C GLN A 39 11.48 3.43 -34.80
N ALA A 40 10.38 3.40 -34.03
CA ALA A 40 9.82 4.58 -33.37
C ALA A 40 10.79 5.19 -32.35
N ALA A 41 11.56 4.36 -31.62
CA ALA A 41 12.58 4.82 -30.72
C ALA A 41 13.75 5.50 -31.48
N ARG A 42 14.18 4.97 -32.62
CA ARG A 42 15.22 5.59 -33.46
C ARG A 42 14.76 6.91 -34.09
N GLU A 43 13.51 6.98 -34.54
CA GLU A 43 12.93 8.23 -35.06
C GLU A 43 12.78 9.29 -33.96
N LEU A 44 12.57 8.87 -32.72
CA LEU A 44 12.55 9.75 -31.56
C LEU A 44 13.97 10.19 -31.16
N GLU A 45 14.96 9.27 -31.19
CA GLU A 45 16.37 9.59 -30.94
C GLU A 45 16.90 10.58 -31.98
N GLU A 46 16.54 10.41 -33.25
CA GLU A 46 16.93 11.34 -34.32
C GLU A 46 16.35 12.75 -34.10
N LYS A 47 15.10 12.84 -33.64
CA LYS A 47 14.48 14.13 -33.25
C LYS A 47 15.07 14.75 -32.01
N ILE A 48 15.61 13.94 -31.08
CA ILE A 48 16.32 14.40 -29.88
C ILE A 48 17.69 14.95 -30.24
N GLU A 49 18.44 14.28 -31.13
CA GLU A 49 19.75 14.74 -31.63
C GLU A 49 19.63 16.05 -32.43
N ASP A 50 18.51 16.24 -33.13
CA ASP A 50 18.19 17.48 -33.87
C ASP A 50 17.67 18.61 -32.96
N GLY A 51 17.53 18.39 -31.65
CA GLY A 51 17.08 19.40 -30.67
C GLY A 51 15.61 19.75 -30.75
N GLU A 52 14.82 18.99 -31.47
CA GLU A 52 13.35 19.19 -31.57
C GLU A 52 12.58 18.64 -30.35
N VAL A 53 13.18 17.73 -29.58
CA VAL A 53 12.58 17.15 -28.35
C VAL A 53 13.64 17.01 -27.26
N MET A 54 13.42 17.60 -26.12
CA MET A 54 14.26 17.36 -24.91
C MET A 54 13.70 16.19 -24.11
N MET A 55 14.42 15.08 -24.09
CA MET A 55 14.10 13.97 -23.19
C MET A 55 14.59 14.30 -21.79
N PHE A 56 13.68 14.39 -20.83
CA PHE A 56 14.02 14.11 -19.46
C PHE A 56 14.30 12.61 -19.36
N SER A 57 15.53 12.24 -19.01
CA SER A 57 15.88 10.86 -18.72
C SER A 57 15.07 10.39 -17.48
N GLY A 58 13.85 9.95 -17.73
CA GLY A 58 13.05 9.24 -16.75
C GLY A 58 13.71 7.89 -16.49
N ALA A 59 13.76 7.48 -15.21
CA ALA A 59 14.18 6.15 -14.83
C ALA A 59 13.53 5.11 -15.75
N GLU A 60 14.31 4.11 -16.17
CA GLU A 60 13.82 3.00 -16.99
C GLU A 60 12.53 2.45 -16.37
N ASN A 61 11.43 2.53 -17.12
CA ASN A 61 10.15 2.02 -16.68
C ASN A 61 10.21 0.50 -16.66
N THR A 62 10.25 -0.11 -15.49
CA THR A 62 10.18 -1.56 -15.35
C THR A 62 8.72 -1.95 -15.12
N PHE A 63 8.16 -2.74 -16.03
CA PHE A 63 6.77 -3.19 -15.98
C PHE A 63 6.69 -4.64 -15.51
N THR A 64 5.69 -4.94 -14.70
CA THR A 64 5.32 -6.32 -14.34
C THR A 64 3.91 -6.58 -14.86
N ALA A 65 3.76 -7.58 -15.72
CA ALA A 65 2.43 -7.96 -16.24
C ALA A 65 1.58 -8.50 -15.06
N ARG A 66 0.33 -8.00 -14.94
CA ARG A 66 -0.55 -8.44 -13.85
C ARG A 66 -1.79 -9.16 -14.35
N GLU A 67 -2.65 -8.49 -15.05
CA GLU A 67 -3.96 -9.04 -15.45
C GLU A 67 -4.51 -8.33 -16.69
N THR A 68 -5.50 -8.96 -17.32
CA THR A 68 -6.31 -8.30 -18.33
C THR A 68 -7.45 -7.57 -17.66
N VAL A 69 -7.62 -6.28 -17.99
CA VAL A 69 -8.66 -5.42 -17.42
C VAL A 69 -9.48 -4.76 -18.52
N HIS A 70 -10.74 -4.49 -18.22
CA HIS A 70 -11.64 -3.81 -19.16
C HIS A 70 -11.50 -2.30 -19.04
N LEU A 71 -11.25 -1.64 -20.18
CA LEU A 71 -11.26 -0.18 -20.34
C LEU A 71 -12.61 0.24 -20.90
N GLU A 72 -13.28 1.15 -20.21
CA GLU A 72 -14.47 1.82 -20.72
C GLU A 72 -14.10 3.23 -21.22
N LYS A 73 -14.43 3.53 -22.47
CA LYS A 73 -14.32 4.86 -23.06
C LYS A 73 -15.68 5.54 -23.01
N GLY A 74 -15.75 6.65 -22.31
CA GLY A 74 -16.93 7.48 -22.17
C GLY A 74 -16.99 8.64 -23.19
N GLU A 75 -17.69 9.69 -22.80
CA GLU A 75 -17.92 10.86 -23.64
C GLU A 75 -16.63 11.65 -23.90
N THR A 76 -16.61 12.37 -25.02
CA THR A 76 -15.52 13.26 -25.40
C THR A 76 -15.53 14.51 -24.55
N ILE A 77 -14.35 14.92 -24.07
CA ILE A 77 -14.10 16.16 -23.36
C ILE A 77 -13.24 17.07 -24.24
N TYR A 78 -13.75 18.26 -24.55
CA TYR A 78 -12.98 19.28 -25.26
C TYR A 78 -12.17 20.11 -24.25
N TYR A 79 -10.93 20.38 -24.60
CA TYR A 79 -10.11 21.27 -23.78
C TYR A 79 -10.71 22.67 -23.78
N PRO A 80 -10.70 23.38 -22.63
CA PRO A 80 -11.02 24.80 -22.61
C PRO A 80 -10.13 25.57 -23.58
N SER A 81 -10.70 26.47 -24.34
CA SER A 81 -10.00 27.23 -25.43
C SER A 81 -8.79 28.03 -24.88
N TYR A 82 -8.79 28.37 -23.60
CA TYR A 82 -7.66 29.06 -22.93
C TYR A 82 -6.51 28.13 -22.56
N ILE A 83 -6.68 26.80 -22.69
CA ILE A 83 -5.63 25.78 -22.46
C ILE A 83 -5.06 25.34 -23.81
N GLY A 84 -5.94 25.06 -24.79
CA GLY A 84 -5.50 24.55 -26.06
C GLY A 84 -6.65 24.11 -26.96
N ASN A 85 -6.32 23.62 -28.15
CA ASN A 85 -7.28 23.09 -29.12
C ASN A 85 -7.05 21.57 -29.22
N TYR A 86 -7.54 20.84 -28.24
CA TYR A 86 -7.39 19.39 -28.14
C TYR A 86 -8.64 18.77 -27.52
N LEU A 87 -8.70 17.45 -27.52
CA LEU A 87 -9.78 16.68 -26.91
C LEU A 87 -9.23 15.41 -26.25
N THR A 88 -9.95 14.93 -25.27
CA THR A 88 -9.75 13.62 -24.64
C THR A 88 -11.13 12.96 -24.45
N CYS A 89 -11.18 11.86 -23.74
CA CYS A 89 -12.43 11.20 -23.35
C CYS A 89 -12.39 10.87 -21.86
N TRP A 90 -13.55 10.73 -21.27
CA TRP A 90 -13.65 10.03 -19.99
C TRP A 90 -13.22 8.59 -20.18
N PHE A 91 -12.31 8.12 -19.32
CA PHE A 91 -11.94 6.71 -19.27
C PHE A 91 -12.15 6.18 -17.86
N THR A 92 -12.61 4.93 -17.77
CA THR A 92 -12.70 4.21 -16.52
C THR A 92 -12.17 2.78 -16.64
N VAL A 93 -11.54 2.31 -15.55
CA VAL A 93 -11.09 0.94 -15.37
C VAL A 93 -11.60 0.48 -14.03
N LYS A 94 -12.36 -0.62 -14.00
CA LYS A 94 -12.97 -1.12 -12.73
C LYS A 94 -13.74 -0.03 -11.97
N GLY A 95 -14.40 0.90 -12.69
CA GLY A 95 -15.15 2.03 -12.12
C GLY A 95 -14.30 3.17 -11.57
N LYS A 96 -12.97 3.13 -11.72
CA LYS A 96 -12.06 4.22 -11.34
C LYS A 96 -11.71 5.07 -12.56
N ILE A 97 -11.55 6.37 -12.37
CA ILE A 97 -11.13 7.30 -13.42
C ILE A 97 -9.72 6.93 -13.89
N ALA A 98 -9.55 6.88 -15.20
CA ALA A 98 -8.31 6.57 -15.87
C ALA A 98 -7.95 7.69 -16.88
N TYR A 99 -6.68 7.77 -17.25
CA TYR A 99 -6.14 8.85 -18.07
C TYR A 99 -5.30 8.33 -19.21
N CYS A 100 -5.46 8.92 -20.39
CA CYS A 100 -4.51 8.78 -21.48
C CYS A 100 -3.14 9.33 -21.06
N LEU A 101 -2.08 8.65 -21.45
CA LEU A 101 -0.71 8.99 -21.05
C LEU A 101 0.14 9.55 -22.20
N GLU A 102 -0.32 9.48 -23.42
CA GLU A 102 0.45 9.83 -24.62
C GLU A 102 -0.41 10.67 -25.58
N SER A 103 -0.65 11.94 -25.24
CA SER A 103 -1.54 12.85 -25.96
C SER A 103 -1.25 12.99 -27.46
N HIS A 104 -0.06 12.61 -27.93
CA HIS A 104 0.31 12.62 -29.34
C HIS A 104 -0.23 11.41 -30.14
N ARG A 105 -0.83 10.42 -29.48
CA ARG A 105 -1.42 9.22 -30.09
C ARG A 105 -2.95 9.24 -30.03
N SER A 106 -3.60 8.35 -30.77
CA SER A 106 -5.07 8.23 -30.78
C SER A 106 -5.60 7.63 -29.49
N SER A 107 -6.75 8.07 -29.03
CA SER A 107 -7.45 7.47 -27.88
C SER A 107 -7.85 6.03 -28.19
N PRO A 108 -7.59 5.06 -27.29
CA PRO A 108 -7.97 3.68 -27.48
C PRO A 108 -9.51 3.50 -27.45
N PRO A 109 -10.06 2.49 -28.12
CA PRO A 109 -11.46 2.09 -27.95
C PRO A 109 -11.68 1.39 -26.60
N SER A 110 -12.96 1.22 -26.21
CA SER A 110 -13.31 0.30 -25.13
C SER A 110 -12.87 -1.12 -25.47
N GLY A 111 -12.38 -1.87 -24.49
CA GLY A 111 -11.91 -3.24 -24.70
C GLY A 111 -11.09 -3.76 -23.55
N ASP A 112 -10.62 -4.99 -23.69
CA ASP A 112 -9.80 -5.67 -22.70
C ASP A 112 -8.32 -5.50 -23.05
N TYR A 113 -7.54 -5.01 -22.09
CA TYR A 113 -6.12 -4.71 -22.24
C TYR A 113 -5.30 -5.31 -21.12
N VAL A 114 -4.04 -5.63 -21.41
CA VAL A 114 -3.10 -6.09 -20.40
C VAL A 114 -2.66 -4.91 -19.56
N ALA A 115 -2.86 -5.01 -18.26
CA ALA A 115 -2.41 -4.03 -17.28
C ALA A 115 -1.05 -4.43 -16.70
N GLN A 116 -0.16 -3.46 -16.60
CA GLN A 116 1.19 -3.60 -16.05
C GLN A 116 1.38 -2.60 -14.92
N VAL A 117 2.14 -2.99 -13.88
CA VAL A 117 2.46 -2.11 -12.76
C VAL A 117 3.65 -1.21 -13.13
N LEU A 118 3.50 0.09 -12.91
CA LEU A 118 4.54 1.10 -13.12
C LEU A 118 4.80 1.89 -11.82
N ASP A 119 5.45 1.26 -10.86
CA ASP A 119 5.77 1.91 -9.57
C ASP A 119 7.04 2.78 -9.62
N SER A 120 7.83 2.68 -10.69
CA SER A 120 9.06 3.47 -10.88
C SER A 120 8.77 4.94 -11.21
N ASN A 121 7.67 5.25 -11.90
CA ASN A 121 7.29 6.63 -12.24
C ASN A 121 6.57 7.32 -11.08
N LYS A 122 7.34 7.92 -10.16
CA LYS A 122 6.82 8.56 -8.96
C LYS A 122 5.93 9.78 -9.24
N ASN A 123 6.21 10.51 -10.31
CA ASN A 123 5.40 11.66 -10.69
C ASN A 123 4.03 11.23 -11.20
N LEU A 124 3.96 10.23 -12.07
CA LEU A 124 2.69 9.67 -12.51
C LEU A 124 1.87 9.11 -11.34
N GLN A 125 2.53 8.40 -10.42
CA GLN A 125 1.89 7.89 -9.21
C GLN A 125 1.25 9.02 -8.39
N LYS A 126 1.93 10.14 -8.18
CA LYS A 126 1.41 11.31 -7.48
C LYS A 126 0.22 11.95 -8.23
N VAL A 127 0.34 12.10 -9.54
CA VAL A 127 -0.74 12.67 -10.38
C VAL A 127 -2.01 11.82 -10.29
N LEU A 128 -1.90 10.51 -10.44
CA LEU A 128 -3.05 9.60 -10.37
C LEU A 128 -3.67 9.52 -8.97
N TYR A 129 -2.87 9.73 -7.93
CA TYR A 129 -3.37 9.72 -6.56
C TYR A 129 -4.02 11.05 -6.14
N TYR A 130 -3.36 12.18 -6.41
CA TYR A 130 -3.80 13.50 -5.96
C TYR A 130 -4.64 14.26 -6.99
N GLY A 131 -4.63 13.83 -8.24
CA GLY A 131 -5.41 14.39 -9.33
C GLY A 131 -6.90 14.08 -9.20
N TYR A 132 -7.68 14.58 -10.14
CA TYR A 132 -9.13 14.43 -10.13
C TYR A 132 -9.56 12.96 -10.15
N GLY A 133 -10.39 12.58 -9.19
CA GLY A 133 -10.87 11.21 -9.03
C GLY A 133 -9.88 10.24 -8.39
N GLY A 134 -8.68 10.70 -8.02
CA GLY A 134 -7.73 9.94 -7.23
C GLY A 134 -8.13 9.82 -5.76
N ALA A 135 -7.53 8.89 -5.02
CA ALA A 135 -7.90 8.64 -3.63
C ALA A 135 -7.56 9.80 -2.68
N GLY A 136 -6.55 10.58 -3.03
CA GLY A 136 -6.15 11.80 -2.32
C GLY A 136 -6.50 13.08 -3.09
N ASP A 137 -7.53 13.06 -3.92
CA ASP A 137 -7.94 14.17 -4.81
C ASP A 137 -7.92 15.54 -4.12
N ILE A 138 -7.01 16.42 -4.56
CA ILE A 138 -6.88 17.79 -4.07
C ILE A 138 -7.59 18.82 -4.96
N THR A 139 -8.16 18.39 -6.10
CA THR A 139 -8.72 19.32 -7.10
C THR A 139 -9.91 20.12 -6.58
N GLY A 140 -10.61 19.59 -5.58
CA GLY A 140 -11.69 20.30 -4.89
C GLY A 140 -11.23 21.63 -4.27
N SER A 141 -10.03 21.64 -3.70
CA SER A 141 -9.42 22.82 -3.08
C SER A 141 -8.51 23.58 -4.05
N TYR A 142 -7.58 22.88 -4.70
CA TYR A 142 -6.56 23.51 -5.55
C TYR A 142 -7.13 24.10 -6.83
N LEU A 143 -8.07 23.41 -7.49
CA LEU A 143 -8.77 23.86 -8.69
C LEU A 143 -10.20 24.31 -8.34
N SER A 144 -10.38 24.99 -7.24
CA SER A 144 -11.69 25.50 -6.79
C SER A 144 -12.32 26.37 -7.86
N GLY A 145 -13.62 26.14 -8.14
CA GLY A 145 -14.39 26.87 -9.17
C GLY A 145 -14.26 26.33 -10.59
N LYS A 146 -13.40 25.34 -10.85
CA LYS A 146 -13.33 24.64 -12.13
C LYS A 146 -14.38 23.53 -12.22
N SER A 147 -14.89 23.27 -13.43
CA SER A 147 -15.81 22.17 -13.67
C SER A 147 -15.12 20.80 -13.52
N ALA A 148 -15.89 19.73 -13.51
CA ALA A 148 -15.37 18.37 -13.47
C ALA A 148 -14.49 18.07 -14.70
N GLU A 149 -14.95 18.50 -15.88
CA GLU A 149 -14.22 18.34 -17.13
C GLU A 149 -12.90 19.13 -17.11
N GLU A 150 -12.91 20.38 -16.61
CA GLU A 150 -11.69 21.17 -16.47
C GLU A 150 -10.68 20.49 -15.54
N LYS A 151 -11.13 19.99 -14.37
CA LYS A 151 -10.27 19.25 -13.42
C LYS A 151 -9.70 17.97 -14.04
N TYR A 152 -10.54 17.25 -14.81
CA TYR A 152 -10.08 16.09 -15.57
C TYR A 152 -9.02 16.47 -16.58
N VAL A 153 -9.23 17.52 -17.39
CA VAL A 153 -8.26 18.00 -18.39
C VAL A 153 -6.94 18.40 -17.76
N TYR A 154 -6.95 19.13 -16.63
CA TYR A 154 -5.73 19.48 -15.89
C TYR A 154 -4.96 18.25 -15.45
N THR A 155 -5.67 17.26 -14.91
CA THR A 155 -5.05 16.01 -14.45
C THR A 155 -4.59 15.15 -15.62
N HIS A 156 -5.34 15.12 -16.73
CA HIS A 156 -4.95 14.43 -17.96
C HIS A 156 -3.63 14.97 -18.52
N ILE A 157 -3.49 16.32 -18.64
CA ILE A 157 -2.24 16.93 -19.08
C ILE A 157 -1.09 16.60 -18.12
N ALA A 158 -1.34 16.66 -16.81
CA ALA A 158 -0.34 16.30 -15.81
C ALA A 158 0.10 14.84 -15.90
N ALA A 159 -0.84 13.90 -16.11
CA ALA A 159 -0.55 12.48 -16.28
C ALA A 159 0.24 12.21 -17.56
N SER A 160 -0.17 12.82 -18.68
CA SER A 160 0.54 12.72 -19.95
C SER A 160 1.96 13.29 -19.84
N TYR A 161 2.12 14.44 -19.19
CA TYR A 161 3.45 15.04 -18.98
C TYR A 161 4.33 14.16 -18.06
N ALA A 162 3.77 13.62 -16.99
CA ALA A 162 4.49 12.73 -16.09
C ALA A 162 4.98 11.44 -16.76
N TYR A 163 4.27 10.98 -17.80
CA TYR A 163 4.59 9.75 -18.52
C TYR A 163 5.43 9.99 -19.78
N ALA A 164 5.06 10.95 -20.61
CA ALA A 164 5.62 11.19 -21.94
C ALA A 164 6.40 12.52 -22.05
N GLY A 165 6.62 13.23 -20.94
CA GLY A 165 7.31 14.53 -20.98
C GLY A 165 6.55 15.58 -21.81
N GLU A 166 7.24 16.41 -22.57
CA GLU A 166 6.65 17.50 -23.36
C GLU A 166 5.66 17.04 -24.42
N ALA A 167 5.78 15.81 -24.91
CA ALA A 167 4.78 15.20 -25.80
C ALA A 167 3.38 15.14 -25.16
N GLY A 168 3.29 15.17 -23.85
CA GLY A 168 2.05 15.29 -23.07
C GLY A 168 1.33 16.63 -23.25
N PHE A 169 1.96 17.64 -23.83
CA PHE A 169 1.37 18.95 -24.12
C PHE A 169 0.79 19.08 -25.54
N THR A 170 0.64 17.98 -26.24
CA THR A 170 0.07 17.96 -27.59
C THR A 170 -1.24 18.76 -27.68
N GLY A 171 -1.35 19.64 -28.66
CA GLY A 171 -2.51 20.52 -28.87
C GLY A 171 -2.54 21.75 -27.96
N CYS A 172 -1.54 21.94 -27.10
CA CYS A 172 -1.40 23.07 -26.18
C CYS A 172 -0.13 23.87 -26.48
N LYS A 173 -0.18 25.19 -26.20
CA LYS A 173 1.02 26.02 -26.14
C LYS A 173 1.47 26.15 -24.70
N TYR A 174 2.75 26.02 -24.44
CA TYR A 174 3.32 26.06 -23.09
C TYR A 174 2.94 27.36 -22.36
N GLU A 175 2.96 28.51 -23.05
CA GLU A 175 2.59 29.81 -22.47
C GLU A 175 1.12 29.86 -22.03
N ASP A 176 0.22 29.19 -22.76
CA ASP A 176 -1.19 29.12 -22.41
C ASP A 176 -1.41 28.20 -21.21
N LEU A 177 -0.66 27.08 -21.12
CA LEU A 177 -0.63 26.20 -19.95
C LEU A 177 -0.14 26.95 -18.69
N VAL A 178 0.90 27.77 -18.83
CA VAL A 178 1.40 28.63 -17.72
C VAL A 178 0.32 29.62 -17.29
N LYS A 179 -0.29 30.36 -18.22
CA LYS A 179 -1.35 31.36 -17.93
C LYS A 179 -2.59 30.70 -17.31
N ALA A 180 -2.95 29.51 -17.75
CA ALA A 180 -4.07 28.74 -17.21
C ALA A 180 -3.78 28.18 -15.81
N GLY A 181 -2.52 28.17 -15.36
CA GLY A 181 -2.08 27.57 -14.09
C GLY A 181 -1.93 26.03 -14.15
N VAL A 182 -1.91 25.44 -15.35
CA VAL A 182 -1.71 23.99 -15.53
C VAL A 182 -0.30 23.61 -15.10
N ILE A 183 0.72 24.37 -15.51
CA ILE A 183 2.10 24.10 -15.11
C ILE A 183 2.27 24.21 -13.60
N ALA A 184 1.71 25.25 -12.97
CA ALA A 184 1.75 25.38 -11.50
C ALA A 184 1.06 24.21 -10.77
N TYR A 185 -0.01 23.67 -11.35
CA TYR A 185 -0.68 22.48 -10.83
C TYR A 185 0.19 21.23 -10.95
N ILE A 186 0.86 21.03 -12.09
CA ILE A 186 1.80 19.93 -12.31
C ILE A 186 2.95 19.99 -11.28
N ASP A 187 3.58 21.17 -11.15
CA ASP A 187 4.68 21.39 -10.22
C ASP A 187 4.25 21.10 -8.77
N HIS A 188 3.04 21.53 -8.42
CA HIS A 188 2.49 21.26 -7.10
C HIS A 188 2.30 19.74 -6.86
N LEU A 189 1.71 19.01 -7.80
CA LEU A 189 1.56 17.56 -7.69
C LEU A 189 2.91 16.84 -7.57
N PHE A 190 3.90 17.26 -8.34
CA PHE A 190 5.23 16.64 -8.32
C PHE A 190 5.98 16.91 -7.01
N ALA A 191 5.72 18.04 -6.36
CA ALA A 191 6.29 18.40 -5.06
C ALA A 191 5.62 17.67 -3.88
N MET A 192 4.44 17.08 -4.06
CA MET A 192 3.76 16.35 -2.98
C MET A 192 4.53 15.08 -2.59
N GLU A 193 4.30 14.60 -1.38
CA GLU A 193 4.81 13.28 -0.97
C GLU A 193 4.24 12.16 -1.85
N GLU A 194 4.95 11.04 -1.93
CA GLU A 194 4.40 9.83 -2.54
C GLU A 194 3.10 9.41 -1.82
N PRO A 195 2.17 8.74 -2.51
CA PRO A 195 0.98 8.18 -1.86
C PRO A 195 1.34 7.35 -0.64
N PRO A 196 0.53 7.39 0.44
CA PRO A 196 0.83 6.62 1.64
C PRO A 196 0.76 5.12 1.34
N LYS A 197 1.65 4.34 1.97
CA LYS A 197 1.73 2.89 1.80
C LYS A 197 1.07 2.19 2.98
N GLY A 198 0.18 1.26 2.68
CA GLY A 198 -0.52 0.45 3.68
C GLY A 198 0.34 -0.69 4.25
N GLU A 199 1.36 -1.13 3.52
CA GLU A 199 2.23 -2.23 3.92
C GLU A 199 2.96 -1.92 5.22
N ILE A 200 2.85 -2.85 6.17
CA ILE A 200 3.50 -2.78 7.48
C ILE A 200 4.12 -4.14 7.83
N SER A 201 5.19 -4.12 8.59
CA SER A 201 5.80 -5.33 9.14
C SER A 201 6.41 -5.07 10.51
N LEU A 202 6.51 -6.14 11.32
CA LEU A 202 7.16 -6.09 12.63
C LEU A 202 8.52 -6.77 12.55
N SER A 203 9.53 -6.18 13.20
CA SER A 203 10.87 -6.78 13.26
C SER A 203 10.89 -8.10 14.02
N LYS A 204 9.88 -8.34 14.88
CA LYS A 204 9.67 -9.58 15.65
C LYS A 204 8.18 -9.81 15.83
N THR A 205 7.74 -11.03 15.60
CA THR A 205 6.34 -11.46 15.79
C THR A 205 6.14 -12.32 17.03
N SER A 206 7.23 -12.77 17.67
CA SER A 206 7.22 -13.47 18.93
C SER A 206 8.43 -13.04 19.75
N VAL A 207 8.21 -12.66 20.99
CA VAL A 207 9.26 -12.23 21.92
C VAL A 207 9.07 -12.86 23.29
N LYS A 208 10.19 -13.11 23.97
CA LYS A 208 10.20 -13.52 25.37
C LYS A 208 10.64 -12.35 26.22
N ALA A 209 9.89 -12.06 27.27
CA ALA A 209 10.28 -11.05 28.25
C ALA A 209 11.48 -11.52 29.06
N VAL A 210 12.27 -10.58 29.55
CA VAL A 210 13.39 -10.80 30.44
C VAL A 210 13.22 -9.91 31.68
N ARG A 211 13.90 -10.26 32.76
CA ARG A 211 13.92 -9.41 33.96
C ARG A 211 14.68 -8.11 33.70
N ASP A 212 14.05 -6.99 34.02
CA ASP A 212 14.67 -5.66 34.01
C ASP A 212 14.36 -4.96 35.35
N GLY A 213 15.28 -5.09 36.31
CA GLY A 213 15.07 -4.62 37.70
C GLY A 213 13.87 -5.29 38.34
N ASN A 214 12.82 -4.54 38.65
CA ASN A 214 11.61 -5.00 39.33
C ASN A 214 10.45 -5.32 38.40
N VAL A 215 10.68 -5.27 37.08
CA VAL A 215 9.68 -5.59 36.08
C VAL A 215 10.21 -6.62 35.08
N GLN A 216 9.33 -7.20 34.35
CA GLN A 216 9.64 -7.92 33.11
C GLN A 216 9.56 -6.96 31.94
N LYS A 217 10.43 -7.11 30.95
CA LYS A 217 10.50 -6.25 29.77
C LYS A 217 10.77 -7.09 28.53
N THR A 218 10.07 -6.75 27.44
CA THR A 218 10.33 -7.36 26.13
C THR A 218 11.57 -6.76 25.48
N PRO A 219 12.21 -7.50 24.56
CA PRO A 219 13.08 -6.88 23.57
C PRO A 219 12.33 -5.83 22.77
N ASP A 220 13.08 -4.88 22.20
CA ASP A 220 12.55 -3.88 21.29
C ASP A 220 11.93 -4.54 20.02
N ILE A 221 10.77 -4.03 19.61
CA ILE A 221 10.06 -4.40 18.39
C ILE A 221 9.94 -3.12 17.56
N THR A 222 10.27 -3.18 16.28
CA THR A 222 10.15 -2.04 15.34
C THR A 222 9.03 -2.30 14.37
N LEU A 223 8.14 -1.32 14.18
CA LEU A 223 7.16 -1.30 13.10
C LEU A 223 7.82 -0.67 11.87
N SER A 224 7.97 -1.43 10.80
CA SER A 224 8.38 -0.92 9.50
C SER A 224 7.14 -0.59 8.66
N GLY A 225 7.18 0.52 7.94
CA GLY A 225 6.08 0.99 7.10
C GLY A 225 6.17 2.50 6.85
N ASP A 226 5.16 3.05 6.18
CA ASP A 226 5.04 4.50 5.97
C ASP A 226 4.90 5.22 7.31
N HIS A 227 5.60 6.33 7.48
CA HIS A 227 5.58 7.13 8.73
C HIS A 227 4.20 7.73 9.05
N ARG A 228 3.29 7.80 8.08
CA ARG A 228 1.88 8.23 8.24
C ARG A 228 0.97 7.09 8.66
N ASN A 229 1.41 5.83 8.47
CA ASN A 229 0.66 4.64 8.84
C ASN A 229 0.97 4.25 10.28
N TYR A 230 -0.03 3.89 11.06
CA TYR A 230 0.15 3.44 12.44
C TYR A 230 -0.74 2.23 12.75
N ILE A 231 -0.30 1.42 13.67
CA ILE A 231 -1.11 0.39 14.34
C ILE A 231 -1.52 0.89 15.73
N SER A 232 -2.68 0.44 16.21
CA SER A 232 -3.15 0.72 17.57
C SER A 232 -3.00 -0.54 18.41
N VAL A 233 -1.99 -0.58 19.28
CA VAL A 233 -1.75 -1.73 20.16
C VAL A 233 -2.46 -1.51 21.48
N ASN A 234 -3.42 -2.38 21.79
CA ASN A 234 -4.16 -2.34 23.04
C ASN A 234 -3.60 -3.35 24.03
N VAL A 235 -3.19 -2.88 25.19
CA VAL A 235 -2.65 -3.71 26.27
C VAL A 235 -3.63 -3.82 27.43
N PRO A 236 -3.79 -5.02 28.05
CA PRO A 236 -4.65 -5.22 29.20
C PRO A 236 -4.04 -4.61 30.48
N LYS A 237 -4.81 -4.67 31.57
CA LYS A 237 -4.35 -4.29 32.87
C LYS A 237 -3.02 -5.01 33.22
N ASP A 238 -2.17 -4.32 33.94
CA ASP A 238 -0.84 -4.78 34.41
C ASP A 238 0.21 -4.90 33.28
N ILE A 239 -0.12 -4.56 32.04
CA ILE A 239 0.86 -4.43 30.97
C ILE A 239 0.95 -2.96 30.56
N THR A 240 2.18 -2.46 30.43
CA THR A 240 2.45 -1.14 29.88
C THR A 240 3.21 -1.27 28.58
N ILE A 241 2.74 -0.59 27.53
CA ILE A 241 3.44 -0.44 26.25
C ILE A 241 4.15 0.91 26.22
N TYR A 242 5.37 0.94 25.73
CA TYR A 242 6.20 2.13 25.57
C TYR A 242 6.61 2.30 24.11
N ASN A 243 6.29 3.46 23.52
CA ASN A 243 6.89 3.88 22.26
C ASN A 243 8.24 4.55 22.59
N LYS A 244 9.33 3.85 22.33
CA LYS A 244 10.69 4.29 22.63
C LYS A 244 11.10 5.47 21.76
N THR A 245 10.64 5.50 20.50
CA THR A 245 10.97 6.56 19.54
C THR A 245 10.35 7.89 19.95
N LYS A 246 9.10 7.86 20.42
CA LYS A 246 8.34 9.08 20.77
C LYS A 246 8.32 9.39 22.27
N GLY A 247 8.81 8.48 23.12
CA GLY A 247 8.81 8.65 24.57
C GLY A 247 7.39 8.65 25.18
N THR A 248 6.42 7.98 24.55
CA THR A 248 5.04 7.88 25.03
C THR A 248 4.74 6.48 25.53
N SER A 249 3.74 6.34 26.38
CA SER A 249 3.32 5.04 26.91
C SER A 249 1.82 4.98 27.15
N ALA A 250 1.29 3.76 27.27
CA ALA A 250 -0.06 3.49 27.71
C ALA A 250 -0.06 2.25 28.61
N GLU A 251 -0.85 2.30 29.68
CA GLU A 251 -1.16 1.20 30.58
C GLU A 251 -2.66 0.94 30.53
N ASN A 252 -3.06 -0.31 30.46
CA ASN A 252 -4.49 -0.69 30.35
C ASN A 252 -5.24 0.12 29.28
N GLY A 253 -4.70 0.13 28.08
CA GLY A 253 -5.26 0.94 26.98
C GLY A 253 -4.48 0.80 25.68
N ALA A 254 -4.78 1.67 24.73
CA ALA A 254 -4.20 1.64 23.41
C ALA A 254 -3.11 2.70 23.20
N LEU A 255 -2.03 2.33 22.51
CA LEU A 255 -0.98 3.24 22.06
C LEU A 255 -0.83 3.13 20.54
N LYS A 256 -0.73 4.29 19.87
CA LYS A 256 -0.42 4.35 18.44
C LYS A 256 1.07 4.20 18.22
N ILE A 257 1.44 3.24 17.38
CA ILE A 257 2.81 2.97 16.94
C ILE A 257 2.86 3.25 15.44
N TYR A 258 3.65 4.21 15.00
CA TYR A 258 3.77 4.62 13.61
C TYR A 258 4.89 3.86 12.90
N GLY A 259 4.84 3.82 11.57
CA GLY A 259 5.93 3.28 10.77
C GLY A 259 7.26 3.95 11.11
N GLY A 260 8.28 3.16 11.39
CA GLY A 260 9.59 3.59 11.90
C GLY A 260 9.70 3.64 13.43
N ASP A 261 8.59 3.57 14.18
CA ASP A 261 8.65 3.57 15.64
C ASP A 261 9.14 2.23 16.18
N THR A 262 9.91 2.31 17.27
CA THR A 262 10.35 1.17 18.08
C THR A 262 9.63 1.20 19.42
N PHE A 263 9.12 0.05 19.87
CA PHE A 263 8.36 -0.08 21.09
C PHE A 263 8.74 -1.35 21.87
N TYR A 264 8.39 -1.38 23.14
CA TYR A 264 8.51 -2.55 24.00
C TYR A 264 7.37 -2.58 25.02
N LEU A 265 7.17 -3.73 25.66
CA LEU A 265 6.18 -3.91 26.70
C LEU A 265 6.87 -4.25 28.02
N THR A 266 6.25 -3.84 29.13
CA THR A 266 6.63 -4.24 30.48
C THR A 266 5.45 -4.80 31.24
N ALA A 267 5.72 -5.67 32.21
CA ALA A 267 4.74 -6.17 33.16
C ALA A 267 5.39 -6.36 34.54
N PRO A 268 4.60 -6.40 35.63
CA PRO A 268 5.11 -6.77 36.96
C PRO A 268 5.80 -8.14 36.97
N MET A 269 6.75 -8.36 37.86
CA MET A 269 7.50 -9.63 37.94
C MET A 269 6.62 -10.87 38.12
N LEU A 270 5.46 -10.72 38.75
CA LEU A 270 4.52 -11.83 38.97
C LEU A 270 3.50 -12.05 37.86
N HIS A 271 3.55 -11.24 36.81
CA HIS A 271 2.72 -11.43 35.62
C HIS A 271 3.25 -12.66 34.86
N THR A 272 2.33 -13.55 34.42
CA THR A 272 2.70 -14.81 33.75
C THR A 272 1.79 -15.04 32.55
N GLY A 273 2.12 -16.04 31.73
CA GLY A 273 1.36 -16.44 30.56
C GLY A 273 1.82 -15.74 29.28
N THR A 274 0.97 -15.73 28.29
CA THR A 274 1.25 -15.15 26.97
C THR A 274 0.28 -14.02 26.66
N TYR A 275 0.81 -12.89 26.22
CA TYR A 275 0.02 -11.82 25.64
C TYR A 275 0.02 -11.98 24.11
N SER A 276 -1.14 -11.80 23.48
CA SER A 276 -1.29 -11.71 22.01
C SER A 276 -1.91 -10.39 21.64
N SER A 277 -1.30 -9.70 20.68
CA SER A 277 -1.85 -8.45 20.16
C SER A 277 -3.15 -8.63 19.36
N GLY A 278 -3.42 -9.87 18.89
CA GLY A 278 -4.38 -10.09 17.82
C GLY A 278 -3.93 -9.46 16.51
N GLU A 279 -4.81 -9.41 15.54
CA GLU A 279 -4.56 -8.74 14.26
C GLU A 279 -4.56 -7.22 14.44
N LEU A 280 -3.47 -6.60 13.97
CA LEU A 280 -3.27 -5.16 14.01
C LEU A 280 -3.25 -4.64 12.57
N HIS A 281 -4.31 -3.91 12.21
CA HIS A 281 -4.42 -3.27 10.91
C HIS A 281 -3.78 -1.88 10.94
N GLY A 282 -3.09 -1.53 9.86
CA GLY A 282 -2.59 -0.18 9.66
C GLY A 282 -3.72 0.83 9.50
N SER A 283 -3.51 2.07 9.92
CA SER A 283 -4.45 3.18 9.69
C SER A 283 -4.58 3.53 8.21
N VAL A 284 -3.54 3.25 7.41
CA VAL A 284 -3.57 3.22 5.95
C VAL A 284 -3.86 1.78 5.56
N GLY A 285 -5.10 1.49 5.21
CA GLY A 285 -5.58 0.13 4.97
C GLY A 285 -5.21 -0.42 3.59
N GLU A 286 -4.63 0.41 2.71
CA GLU A 286 -4.37 0.06 1.30
C GLU A 286 -3.01 0.57 0.86
N THR A 287 -2.36 -0.19 -0.03
CA THR A 287 -1.21 0.25 -0.80
C THR A 287 -1.67 0.61 -2.21
N TRP A 288 -1.20 1.74 -2.71
CA TRP A 288 -1.60 2.27 -4.00
C TRP A 288 -0.54 1.99 -5.06
N ARG A 289 -1.00 1.54 -6.23
CA ARG A 289 -0.16 1.20 -7.36
C ARG A 289 -0.64 1.88 -8.64
N THR A 290 0.29 2.22 -9.50
CA THR A 290 -0.01 2.71 -10.85
C THR A 290 -0.11 1.52 -11.78
N LEU A 291 -1.26 1.34 -12.41
CA LEU A 291 -1.42 0.42 -13.53
C LEU A 291 -1.37 1.20 -14.84
N VAL A 292 -0.63 0.67 -15.79
CA VAL A 292 -0.61 1.16 -17.17
C VAL A 292 -1.16 0.06 -18.07
N LEU A 293 -2.23 0.37 -18.80
CA LEU A 293 -2.82 -0.51 -19.77
C LEU A 293 -2.12 -0.28 -21.11
N SER A 294 -1.47 -1.31 -21.63
CA SER A 294 -0.87 -1.28 -22.94
C SER A 294 -1.93 -1.48 -24.02
N THR A 295 -2.15 -0.48 -24.86
CA THR A 295 -3.22 -0.47 -25.85
C THR A 295 -2.72 -0.69 -27.28
N GLY A 296 -1.42 -0.94 -27.45
CA GLY A 296 -0.77 -1.15 -28.74
C GLY A 296 -0.23 0.12 -29.38
N ASN A 297 0.64 -0.04 -30.34
CA ASN A 297 1.53 1.01 -30.86
C ASN A 297 0.84 2.22 -31.52
N SER A 298 -0.43 2.10 -31.92
CA SER A 298 -1.19 3.21 -32.56
C SER A 298 -2.04 4.02 -31.58
N ASN A 299 -2.24 3.52 -30.38
CA ASN A 299 -3.11 4.15 -29.39
C ASN A 299 -2.28 4.59 -28.15
N GLN A 300 -2.87 5.50 -27.37
CA GLN A 300 -2.30 5.97 -26.12
C GLN A 300 -2.43 4.87 -25.06
N ASP A 301 -1.38 4.66 -24.27
CA ASP A 301 -1.48 3.90 -23.03
C ASP A 301 -2.39 4.62 -22.03
N ILE A 302 -3.01 3.85 -21.15
CA ILE A 302 -3.95 4.35 -20.14
C ILE A 302 -3.39 4.11 -18.74
N GLY A 303 -3.27 5.18 -17.98
CA GLY A 303 -2.91 5.13 -16.56
C GLY A 303 -4.13 5.11 -15.66
N VAL A 304 -4.12 4.23 -14.67
CA VAL A 304 -5.14 4.16 -13.63
C VAL A 304 -4.49 3.86 -12.28
N PHE A 305 -5.15 4.30 -11.22
CA PHE A 305 -4.70 4.08 -9.86
C PHE A 305 -5.46 2.91 -9.25
N GLU A 306 -4.75 1.86 -8.84
CA GLU A 306 -5.30 0.69 -8.17
C GLU A 306 -4.86 0.63 -6.71
N SER A 307 -5.71 0.07 -5.85
CA SER A 307 -5.37 -0.17 -4.45
C SER A 307 -5.40 -1.66 -4.14
N GLU A 308 -4.42 -2.11 -3.36
CA GLU A 308 -4.40 -3.43 -2.74
C GLU A 308 -4.57 -3.30 -1.23
N LYS A 309 -5.37 -4.17 -0.64
CA LYS A 309 -5.50 -4.23 0.82
C LYS A 309 -4.19 -4.65 1.45
N ALA A 310 -3.76 -3.90 2.45
CA ALA A 310 -2.60 -4.25 3.25
C ALA A 310 -2.92 -5.39 4.23
N ASN A 311 -1.97 -6.29 4.41
CA ASN A 311 -2.11 -7.37 5.38
C ASN A 311 -1.93 -6.83 6.81
N PRO A 312 -2.69 -7.38 7.80
CA PRO A 312 -2.46 -7.08 9.20
C PRO A 312 -1.16 -7.71 9.70
N VAL A 313 -0.66 -7.19 10.81
CA VAL A 313 0.45 -7.78 11.56
C VAL A 313 -0.03 -8.23 12.93
N SER A 314 0.72 -9.13 13.57
CA SER A 314 0.45 -9.56 14.96
C SER A 314 1.74 -9.91 15.66
N PHE A 315 1.73 -9.87 16.99
CA PHE A 315 2.85 -10.36 17.79
C PHE A 315 2.38 -10.97 19.10
N THR A 316 3.25 -11.81 19.68
CA THR A 316 3.04 -12.46 20.97
C THR A 316 4.19 -12.16 21.90
N VAL A 317 3.89 -12.10 23.20
CA VAL A 317 4.87 -11.94 24.27
C VAL A 317 4.70 -13.07 25.26
N ASP A 318 5.75 -13.87 25.45
CA ASP A 318 5.80 -14.84 26.52
C ASP A 318 6.43 -14.19 27.75
N TRP A 319 5.65 -14.06 28.80
CA TRP A 319 6.12 -13.56 30.09
C TRP A 319 6.85 -14.65 30.85
N LEU A 320 7.76 -14.25 31.74
CA LEU A 320 8.50 -15.19 32.57
C LEU A 320 7.57 -15.95 33.51
N GLU A 321 7.73 -17.26 33.55
CA GLU A 321 7.12 -18.06 34.59
C GLU A 321 7.93 -17.90 35.89
N MET A 322 7.27 -17.39 36.91
CA MET A 322 7.88 -17.19 38.23
C MET A 322 7.36 -18.24 39.18
N THR A 323 8.29 -18.93 39.82
CA THR A 323 7.95 -19.86 40.90
C THR A 323 8.00 -19.11 42.22
N ARG A 324 6.90 -19.08 42.94
CA ARG A 324 6.85 -18.60 44.32
C ARG A 324 7.23 -19.76 45.23
N ILE A 325 8.31 -19.58 46.02
CA ILE A 325 8.66 -20.50 47.07
C ILE A 325 8.19 -19.89 48.38
N GLU A 326 7.35 -20.60 49.08
CA GLU A 326 6.91 -20.24 50.43
C GLU A 326 7.61 -21.17 51.45
N LEU A 327 8.41 -20.57 52.31
CA LEU A 327 9.14 -21.29 53.35
C LEU A 327 8.50 -20.96 54.70
N LEU A 328 7.96 -21.97 55.35
CA LEU A 328 7.40 -21.85 56.69
C LEU A 328 8.26 -22.63 57.69
N LYS A 329 8.96 -21.90 58.54
CA LYS A 329 9.69 -22.52 59.65
C LYS A 329 8.74 -22.73 60.84
N LYS A 330 8.73 -23.93 61.38
CA LYS A 330 7.93 -24.30 62.52
C LYS A 330 8.81 -24.77 63.62
N ASP A 331 8.39 -24.53 64.86
CA ASP A 331 8.98 -25.15 66.06
C ASP A 331 8.91 -26.67 65.98
N ALA A 332 9.97 -27.36 66.38
CA ALA A 332 10.05 -28.79 66.19
C ALA A 332 9.08 -29.58 67.13
N ASP A 333 8.77 -29.05 68.32
CA ASP A 333 7.94 -29.70 69.31
C ASP A 333 6.46 -29.26 69.18
N THR A 334 6.20 -27.95 69.14
CA THR A 334 4.87 -27.40 69.18
C THR A 334 4.22 -27.32 67.73
N LYS A 335 5.04 -27.45 66.69
CA LYS A 335 4.61 -27.27 65.24
C LYS A 335 4.09 -25.89 64.92
N ASN A 336 4.17 -24.95 65.82
CA ASN A 336 3.75 -23.57 65.59
C ASN A 336 4.72 -22.82 64.63
N PRO A 337 4.26 -21.88 63.81
CA PRO A 337 5.13 -21.02 63.04
C PRO A 337 6.09 -20.25 63.96
N LEU A 338 7.34 -20.09 63.51
CA LEU A 338 8.37 -19.32 64.23
C LEU A 338 8.50 -17.95 63.57
N ASP A 339 8.14 -16.90 64.28
CA ASP A 339 8.37 -15.54 63.86
C ASP A 339 9.84 -15.16 63.85
N GLY A 340 10.24 -14.27 62.94
CA GLY A 340 11.59 -13.73 62.82
C GLY A 340 12.63 -14.70 62.25
N ALA A 341 12.21 -15.83 61.69
CA ALA A 341 13.14 -16.76 61.03
C ALA A 341 13.70 -16.13 59.74
N VAL A 342 15.03 -16.05 59.66
CA VAL A 342 15.74 -15.55 58.47
C VAL A 342 16.19 -16.72 57.62
N TYR A 343 15.93 -16.65 56.31
CA TYR A 343 16.38 -17.63 55.33
C TYR A 343 17.34 -16.99 54.36
N GLY A 344 18.36 -17.70 53.95
CA GLY A 344 19.21 -17.36 52.81
C GLY A 344 18.89 -18.29 51.67
N ILE A 345 18.73 -17.73 50.48
CA ILE A 345 18.67 -18.49 49.21
C ILE A 345 20.03 -18.34 48.56
N TYR A 346 20.69 -19.47 48.34
CA TYR A 346 21.99 -19.52 47.67
C TYR A 346 21.81 -20.17 46.31
N THR A 347 22.51 -19.65 45.31
CA THR A 347 22.69 -20.30 44.01
C THR A 347 24.04 -20.99 44.03
N ASP A 348 24.09 -22.24 43.62
CA ASP A 348 25.34 -23.01 43.46
C ASP A 348 26.16 -22.45 42.28
#